data_319350b02c84162654b3ca2e6457938f
#
_entry.id   319350b02c84162654b3ca2e6457938f
#
_cell.length_a   1.000
_cell.length_b   1.000
_cell.length_c   1.000
_cell.angle_alpha   90.00
_cell.angle_beta   90.00
_cell.angle_gamma   90.00
#
_symmetry.space_group_name_H-M   'P 1'
#
loop_
_entity.id
_entity.type
_entity.pdbx_description
1 polymer ?
#
loop_
_entity_poly.entity_id
_entity_poly.type
_entity_poly.pdbx_seq_one_letter_code
_entity_poly.pdbx_strand_id
1 'polypeptide(L)'
;MLSIFSAGTASADSFAISLEMFCRLAEICDDDVLLSSNTSSLLMSEICKDISPAHRAHTFQVDHDDPVRNSYVEMMWNSATSEETKAAALDHYHTIGFEPIITEREIKGYSINRVWRAVKKECLKLWANGYITPSEFDRGWMSEWHTDIGPFKLMDLIGLDTILNIEYSYFNASGDESDRPPKAFESFVKDGNLGMKTGNGFYSGYDTQGGNLTVGKMNKGDA
;
A
#
# COMPACT_ATOMS: atom_id res chain seq x y z
N MET A 1 3.79 -7.63 -22.04
CA MET A 1 3.53 -6.65 -20.97
C MET A 1 4.78 -6.48 -20.14
N LEU A 2 5.18 -5.26 -19.81
CA LEU A 2 6.29 -4.95 -18.92
C LEU A 2 5.71 -4.25 -17.69
N SER A 3 5.78 -4.88 -16.53
CA SER A 3 5.36 -4.27 -15.26
C SER A 3 6.59 -3.79 -14.50
N ILE A 4 6.59 -2.54 -14.07
CA ILE A 4 7.69 -1.94 -13.35
C ILE A 4 7.26 -1.68 -11.92
N PHE A 5 7.98 -2.31 -11.01
CA PHE A 5 7.78 -2.16 -9.58
C PHE A 5 8.62 -0.98 -9.09
N SER A 6 7.96 0.09 -8.72
CA SER A 6 8.57 1.21 -8.00
C SER A 6 8.08 1.18 -6.55
N ALA A 7 8.72 0.39 -5.71
CA ALA A 7 8.52 0.45 -4.27
C ALA A 7 9.34 1.63 -3.72
N GLY A 8 8.75 2.82 -3.68
CA GLY A 8 9.40 4.01 -3.13
C GLY A 8 8.43 4.84 -2.30
N THR A 9 8.92 5.33 -1.16
CA THR A 9 8.26 6.43 -0.45
C THR A 9 8.15 7.63 -1.38
N ALA A 10 7.05 8.39 -1.30
CA ALA A 10 6.82 9.59 -2.11
C ALA A 10 7.86 10.69 -1.76
N SER A 11 9.04 10.58 -2.32
CA SER A 11 10.08 11.61 -2.29
C SER A 11 10.22 12.22 -3.68
N ALA A 12 10.75 13.45 -3.77
CA ALA A 12 11.05 14.08 -5.05
C ALA A 12 12.02 13.22 -5.89
N ASP A 13 12.96 12.53 -5.24
CA ASP A 13 13.91 11.63 -5.90
C ASP A 13 13.21 10.41 -6.50
N SER A 14 12.24 9.83 -5.79
CA SER A 14 11.45 8.70 -6.27
C SER A 14 10.60 9.07 -7.49
N PHE A 15 10.05 10.29 -7.52
CA PHE A 15 9.32 10.80 -8.68
C PHE A 15 10.24 10.96 -9.90
N ALA A 16 11.40 11.62 -9.71
CA ALA A 16 12.36 11.83 -10.79
C ALA A 16 12.87 10.50 -11.39
N ILE A 17 13.16 9.52 -10.54
CA ILE A 17 13.58 8.17 -10.96
C ILE A 17 12.46 7.48 -11.74
N SER A 18 11.22 7.55 -11.28
CA SER A 18 10.07 6.92 -11.96
C SER A 18 9.84 7.57 -13.33
N LEU A 19 9.86 8.89 -13.41
CA LEU A 19 9.71 9.65 -14.66
C LEU A 19 10.81 9.28 -15.66
N GLU A 20 12.09 9.32 -15.24
CA GLU A 20 13.21 8.95 -16.11
C GLU A 20 13.07 7.51 -16.62
N MET A 21 12.72 6.59 -15.74
CA MET A 21 12.56 5.19 -16.09
C MET A 21 11.46 4.98 -17.14
N PHE A 22 10.28 5.60 -16.97
CA PHE A 22 9.20 5.49 -17.94
C PHE A 22 9.52 6.17 -19.27
N CYS A 23 10.23 7.31 -19.26
CA CYS A 23 10.74 7.93 -20.49
C CYS A 23 11.68 6.98 -21.23
N ARG A 24 12.63 6.36 -20.55
CA ARG A 24 13.58 5.41 -21.18
C ARG A 24 12.88 4.16 -21.70
N LEU A 25 11.87 3.67 -20.98
CA LEU A 25 11.09 2.53 -21.46
C LEU A 25 10.32 2.88 -22.75
N ALA A 26 9.73 4.05 -22.79
CA ALA A 26 9.05 4.53 -23.99
C ALA A 26 9.99 4.74 -25.19
N GLU A 27 11.30 4.89 -24.97
CA GLU A 27 12.31 4.95 -26.04
C GLU A 27 12.72 3.58 -26.57
N ILE A 28 12.66 2.54 -25.75
CA ILE A 28 13.19 1.21 -26.08
C ILE A 28 12.12 0.16 -26.33
N CYS A 29 10.88 0.41 -25.90
CA CYS A 29 9.76 -0.49 -26.14
C CYS A 29 8.99 -0.08 -27.40
N ASP A 30 8.37 -1.06 -28.06
CA ASP A 30 7.44 -0.80 -29.14
C ASP A 30 6.20 -0.05 -28.60
N ASP A 31 5.55 0.74 -29.44
CA ASP A 31 4.45 1.64 -29.05
C ASP A 31 3.23 0.92 -28.43
N ASP A 32 3.07 -0.39 -28.67
CA ASP A 32 1.99 -1.23 -28.19
C ASP A 32 2.31 -1.98 -26.87
N VAL A 33 3.50 -1.77 -26.31
CA VAL A 33 3.89 -2.42 -25.06
C VAL A 33 3.15 -1.81 -23.88
N LEU A 34 2.47 -2.66 -23.11
CA LEU A 34 1.78 -2.26 -21.88
C LEU A 34 2.80 -1.93 -20.78
N LEU A 35 2.73 -0.71 -20.26
CA LEU A 35 3.57 -0.23 -19.18
C LEU A 35 2.74 -0.01 -17.93
N SER A 36 3.11 -0.62 -16.81
CA SER A 36 2.39 -0.45 -15.55
C SER A 36 3.32 -0.13 -14.39
N SER A 37 2.80 0.56 -13.39
CA SER A 37 3.49 0.84 -12.13
C SER A 37 2.63 0.43 -10.96
N ASN A 38 3.26 -0.13 -9.91
CA ASN A 38 2.60 -0.43 -8.65
C ASN A 38 2.77 0.68 -7.59
N THR A 39 3.21 1.87 -7.99
CA THR A 39 3.32 2.98 -7.05
C THR A 39 1.96 3.38 -6.49
N SER A 40 1.83 3.48 -5.18
CA SER A 40 0.65 4.05 -4.51
C SER A 40 0.77 5.55 -4.25
N SER A 41 1.98 6.10 -4.42
CA SER A 41 2.32 7.47 -4.03
C SER A 41 2.29 8.47 -5.18
N LEU A 42 2.48 8.00 -6.41
CA LEU A 42 2.59 8.81 -7.63
C LEU A 42 1.47 8.40 -8.59
N LEU A 43 0.89 9.35 -9.29
CA LEU A 43 -0.12 9.07 -10.31
C LEU A 43 0.55 8.77 -11.66
N MET A 44 0.00 7.84 -12.41
CA MET A 44 0.53 7.46 -13.71
C MET A 44 0.44 8.63 -14.71
N SER A 45 -0.61 9.44 -14.63
CA SER A 45 -0.75 10.67 -15.41
C SER A 45 0.37 11.68 -15.17
N GLU A 46 0.96 11.70 -13.97
CA GLU A 46 2.09 12.56 -13.63
C GLU A 46 3.41 11.97 -14.13
N ILE A 47 3.61 10.66 -13.94
CA ILE A 47 4.82 9.94 -14.38
C ILE A 47 4.95 9.95 -15.90
N CYS A 48 3.83 9.77 -16.63
CA CYS A 48 3.82 9.59 -18.07
C CYS A 48 3.57 10.87 -18.87
N LYS A 49 3.52 12.03 -18.22
CA LYS A 49 3.17 13.31 -18.89
C LYS A 49 4.10 13.67 -20.04
N ASP A 50 5.38 13.31 -19.93
CA ASP A 50 6.43 13.69 -20.86
C ASP A 50 6.75 12.61 -21.91
N ILE A 51 6.09 11.45 -21.88
CA ILE A 51 6.22 10.41 -22.90
C ILE A 51 5.25 10.62 -24.06
N SER A 52 5.49 9.95 -25.20
CA SER A 52 4.65 10.06 -26.40
C SER A 52 3.18 9.70 -26.12
N PRO A 53 2.21 10.30 -26.85
CA PRO A 53 0.80 9.95 -26.69
C PRO A 53 0.50 8.46 -26.92
N ALA A 54 1.21 7.81 -27.84
CA ALA A 54 1.06 6.38 -28.08
C ALA A 54 1.39 5.57 -26.82
N HIS A 55 2.57 5.74 -26.24
CA HIS A 55 2.95 5.07 -25.01
C HIS A 55 2.04 5.43 -23.83
N ARG A 56 1.60 6.70 -23.70
CA ARG A 56 0.64 7.09 -22.64
C ARG A 56 -0.66 6.30 -22.70
N ALA A 57 -1.13 6.00 -23.92
CA ALA A 57 -2.33 5.20 -24.10
C ALA A 57 -2.18 3.77 -23.55
N HIS A 58 -0.96 3.26 -23.45
CA HIS A 58 -0.63 1.92 -22.95
C HIS A 58 -0.11 1.89 -21.50
N THR A 59 -0.40 2.95 -20.71
CA THR A 59 0.02 3.03 -19.30
C THR A 59 -1.16 2.91 -18.35
N PHE A 60 -0.92 2.27 -17.19
CA PHE A 60 -1.90 2.14 -16.11
C PHE A 60 -1.20 1.86 -14.78
N GLN A 61 -1.95 1.95 -13.68
CA GLN A 61 -1.48 1.56 -12.35
C GLN A 61 -2.08 0.23 -11.92
N VAL A 62 -1.30 -0.52 -11.14
CA VAL A 62 -1.70 -1.81 -10.61
C VAL A 62 -1.15 -1.98 -9.22
N ASP A 63 -1.99 -2.37 -8.28
CA ASP A 63 -1.61 -2.70 -6.92
C ASP A 63 -1.94 -4.16 -6.65
N HIS A 64 -0.92 -4.93 -6.32
CA HIS A 64 -1.07 -6.31 -5.89
C HIS A 64 -0.14 -6.55 -4.71
N ASP A 65 -0.72 -7.01 -3.64
CA ASP A 65 0.01 -7.55 -2.51
C ASP A 65 0.53 -8.97 -2.81
N ASP A 66 0.92 -9.70 -1.80
CA ASP A 66 1.46 -11.05 -1.91
C ASP A 66 0.56 -11.95 -2.80
N PRO A 67 1.03 -12.37 -3.99
CA PRO A 67 0.26 -13.19 -4.92
C PRO A 67 -0.09 -14.58 -4.37
N VAL A 68 0.56 -15.01 -3.29
CA VAL A 68 0.27 -16.27 -2.60
C VAL A 68 -0.95 -16.14 -1.67
N ARG A 69 -1.23 -14.94 -1.19
CA ARG A 69 -2.30 -14.67 -0.22
C ARG A 69 -3.53 -14.04 -0.83
N ASN A 70 -3.34 -13.21 -1.85
CA ASN A 70 -4.40 -12.42 -2.47
C ASN A 70 -4.54 -12.80 -3.94
N SER A 71 -5.73 -13.25 -4.30
CA SER A 71 -6.09 -13.54 -5.69
C SER A 71 -6.61 -12.33 -6.45
N TYR A 72 -6.63 -11.13 -5.85
CA TYR A 72 -7.08 -9.92 -6.51
C TYR A 72 -5.93 -8.97 -6.84
N VAL A 73 -6.17 -8.10 -7.80
CA VAL A 73 -5.30 -6.98 -8.15
C VAL A 73 -6.16 -5.72 -8.33
N GLU A 74 -5.79 -4.62 -7.69
CA GLU A 74 -6.47 -3.35 -7.92
C GLU A 74 -5.81 -2.64 -9.11
N MET A 75 -6.60 -2.35 -10.14
CA MET A 75 -6.16 -1.69 -11.37
C MET A 75 -6.78 -0.31 -11.49
N MET A 76 -5.99 0.65 -11.93
CA MET A 76 -6.39 2.04 -12.00
C MET A 76 -5.96 2.66 -13.34
N TRP A 77 -6.92 3.27 -14.03
CA TRP A 77 -6.71 3.87 -15.34
C TRP A 77 -6.44 5.37 -15.23
N ASN A 78 -5.49 5.87 -16.01
CA ASN A 78 -5.35 7.30 -16.23
C ASN A 78 -6.23 7.77 -17.41
N SER A 79 -6.37 9.06 -17.58
CA SER A 79 -7.23 9.62 -18.63
C SER A 79 -6.75 9.36 -20.06
N ALA A 80 -5.51 8.92 -20.24
CA ALA A 80 -4.93 8.59 -21.54
C ALA A 80 -4.99 7.09 -21.85
N THR A 81 -5.27 6.21 -20.85
CA THR A 81 -5.32 4.76 -21.04
C THR A 81 -6.41 4.39 -22.05
N SER A 82 -6.02 3.72 -23.14
CA SER A 82 -6.97 3.32 -24.19
C SER A 82 -7.84 2.12 -23.78
N GLU A 83 -8.98 1.95 -24.44
CA GLU A 83 -9.86 0.81 -24.17
C GLU A 83 -9.20 -0.52 -24.56
N GLU A 84 -8.36 -0.53 -25.59
CA GLU A 84 -7.56 -1.68 -26.01
C GLU A 84 -6.58 -2.09 -24.92
N THR A 85 -5.92 -1.10 -24.30
CA THR A 85 -5.00 -1.33 -23.17
C THR A 85 -5.73 -1.88 -21.95
N LYS A 86 -6.89 -1.34 -21.63
CA LYS A 86 -7.71 -1.84 -20.50
C LYS A 86 -8.09 -3.30 -20.73
N ALA A 87 -8.59 -3.64 -21.93
CA ALA A 87 -8.95 -5.00 -22.27
C ALA A 87 -7.76 -5.96 -22.20
N ALA A 88 -6.62 -5.59 -22.78
CA ALA A 88 -5.41 -6.41 -22.78
C ALA A 88 -4.83 -6.60 -21.38
N ALA A 89 -4.87 -5.56 -20.53
CA ALA A 89 -4.41 -5.63 -19.16
C ALA A 89 -5.31 -6.54 -18.30
N LEU A 90 -6.63 -6.44 -18.45
CA LEU A 90 -7.58 -7.32 -17.77
C LEU A 90 -7.38 -8.79 -18.15
N ASP A 91 -7.28 -9.08 -19.45
CA ASP A 91 -7.03 -10.42 -19.95
C ASP A 91 -5.73 -11.01 -19.42
N HIS A 92 -4.67 -10.19 -19.39
CA HIS A 92 -3.40 -10.60 -18.84
C HIS A 92 -3.50 -11.00 -17.35
N TYR A 93 -4.10 -10.16 -16.50
CA TYR A 93 -4.19 -10.44 -15.06
C TYR A 93 -5.10 -11.64 -14.78
N HIS A 94 -6.22 -11.81 -15.51
CA HIS A 94 -7.02 -13.03 -15.44
C HIS A 94 -6.22 -14.29 -15.83
N THR A 95 -5.43 -14.20 -16.92
CA THR A 95 -4.63 -15.32 -17.41
C THR A 95 -3.60 -15.80 -16.37
N ILE A 96 -3.01 -14.87 -15.59
CA ILE A 96 -2.06 -15.21 -14.52
C ILE A 96 -2.72 -15.50 -13.17
N GLY A 97 -4.07 -15.57 -13.13
CA GLY A 97 -4.84 -16.03 -11.98
C GLY A 97 -5.26 -14.96 -10.98
N PHE A 98 -5.21 -13.69 -11.35
CA PHE A 98 -5.74 -12.60 -10.53
C PHE A 98 -7.17 -12.23 -10.91
N GLU A 99 -7.94 -11.76 -9.94
CA GLU A 99 -9.24 -11.14 -10.13
C GLU A 99 -9.09 -9.61 -10.10
N PRO A 100 -9.23 -8.91 -11.24
CA PRO A 100 -9.08 -7.45 -11.28
C PRO A 100 -10.22 -6.72 -10.57
N ILE A 101 -9.86 -5.78 -9.70
CA ILE A 101 -10.76 -4.80 -9.10
C ILE A 101 -10.45 -3.44 -9.74
N ILE A 102 -11.45 -2.82 -10.35
CA ILE A 102 -11.24 -1.61 -11.14
C ILE A 102 -11.54 -0.36 -10.33
N THR A 103 -10.54 0.52 -10.23
CA THR A 103 -10.71 1.89 -9.78
C THR A 103 -10.82 2.79 -11.02
N GLU A 104 -12.00 3.37 -11.24
CA GLU A 104 -12.40 4.05 -12.47
C GLU A 104 -11.58 5.30 -12.82
N ARG A 105 -10.96 5.92 -11.82
CA ARG A 105 -10.15 7.13 -11.96
C ARG A 105 -8.92 7.05 -11.08
N GLU A 106 -7.86 7.69 -11.54
CA GLU A 106 -6.65 7.82 -10.74
C GLU A 106 -6.93 8.47 -9.38
N ILE A 107 -6.43 7.83 -8.35
CA ILE A 107 -6.48 8.33 -6.97
C ILE A 107 -5.21 7.90 -6.24
N LYS A 108 -4.54 8.85 -5.58
CA LYS A 108 -3.37 8.55 -4.77
C LYS A 108 -3.74 7.55 -3.66
N GLY A 109 -3.01 6.44 -3.60
CA GLY A 109 -3.16 5.44 -2.54
C GLY A 109 -4.17 4.34 -2.84
N TYR A 110 -4.68 4.22 -4.09
CA TYR A 110 -5.70 3.25 -4.46
C TYR A 110 -6.96 3.25 -3.57
N SER A 111 -8.02 2.56 -3.94
CA SER A 111 -9.28 2.62 -3.18
C SER A 111 -9.18 1.83 -1.87
N ILE A 112 -8.65 0.61 -1.93
CA ILE A 112 -8.51 -0.28 -0.77
C ILE A 112 -7.57 0.32 0.28
N ASN A 113 -6.38 0.78 -0.16
CA ASN A 113 -5.39 1.36 0.72
C ASN A 113 -5.86 2.68 1.36
N ARG A 114 -6.73 3.44 0.70
CA ARG A 114 -7.33 4.65 1.28
C ARG A 114 -8.29 4.32 2.43
N VAL A 115 -9.14 3.31 2.25
CA VAL A 115 -10.03 2.85 3.33
C VAL A 115 -9.21 2.29 4.49
N TRP A 116 -8.21 1.46 4.17
CA TRP A 116 -7.27 0.94 5.18
C TRP A 116 -6.55 2.07 5.94
N ARG A 117 -6.12 3.12 5.23
CA ARG A 117 -5.55 4.31 5.89
C ARG A 117 -6.51 4.97 6.87
N ALA A 118 -7.77 5.14 6.51
CA ALA A 118 -8.77 5.72 7.40
C ALA A 118 -8.96 4.89 8.67
N VAL A 119 -8.98 3.56 8.54
CA VAL A 119 -9.03 2.63 9.69
C VAL A 119 -7.79 2.78 10.56
N LYS A 120 -6.58 2.72 9.99
CA LYS A 120 -5.33 2.88 10.74
C LYS A 120 -5.28 4.21 11.51
N LYS A 121 -5.61 5.30 10.84
CA LYS A 121 -5.59 6.65 11.41
C LYS A 121 -6.48 6.73 12.65
N GLU A 122 -7.68 6.17 12.59
CA GLU A 122 -8.59 6.16 13.73
C GLU A 122 -8.13 5.21 14.84
N CYS A 123 -7.65 4.01 14.51
CA CYS A 123 -7.06 3.09 15.47
C CYS A 123 -5.92 3.73 16.27
N LEU A 124 -4.98 4.39 15.57
CA LEU A 124 -3.85 5.08 16.21
C LEU A 124 -4.31 6.22 17.12
N LYS A 125 -5.35 6.96 16.76
CA LYS A 125 -5.94 8.01 17.60
C LYS A 125 -6.58 7.45 18.86
N LEU A 126 -7.40 6.41 18.73
CA LEU A 126 -8.05 5.75 19.87
C LEU A 126 -7.02 5.21 20.87
N TRP A 127 -5.99 4.53 20.36
CA TRP A 127 -4.88 4.03 21.19
C TRP A 127 -4.09 5.17 21.85
N ALA A 128 -3.66 6.16 21.07
CA ALA A 128 -2.83 7.25 21.58
C ALA A 128 -3.53 8.11 22.65
N ASN A 129 -4.87 8.16 22.62
CA ASN A 129 -5.68 8.84 23.64
C ASN A 129 -6.12 7.91 24.80
N GLY A 130 -5.68 6.66 24.81
CA GLY A 130 -5.95 5.73 25.91
C GLY A 130 -7.39 5.21 25.97
N TYR A 131 -8.17 5.31 24.87
CA TYR A 131 -9.54 4.82 24.85
C TYR A 131 -9.64 3.30 24.84
N ILE A 132 -8.67 2.62 24.20
CA ILE A 132 -8.70 1.16 24.05
C ILE A 132 -7.28 0.62 23.90
N THR A 133 -7.06 -0.61 24.32
CA THR A 133 -5.80 -1.32 24.08
C THR A 133 -5.82 -1.98 22.68
N PRO A 134 -4.66 -2.19 22.04
CA PRO A 134 -4.56 -2.88 20.76
C PRO A 134 -5.26 -4.25 20.75
N SER A 135 -5.03 -5.04 21.80
CA SER A 135 -5.59 -6.39 21.90
C SER A 135 -7.11 -6.41 22.01
N GLU A 136 -7.70 -5.48 22.80
CA GLU A 136 -9.16 -5.38 22.93
C GLU A 136 -9.82 -4.89 21.64
N PHE A 137 -9.17 -3.92 20.96
CA PHE A 137 -9.66 -3.43 19.68
C PHE A 137 -9.66 -4.55 18.63
N ASP A 138 -8.51 -5.23 18.46
CA ASP A 138 -8.37 -6.30 17.48
C ASP A 138 -9.33 -7.46 17.76
N ARG A 139 -9.54 -7.82 19.03
CA ARG A 139 -10.52 -8.84 19.42
C ARG A 139 -11.94 -8.46 18.99
N GLY A 140 -12.34 -7.21 19.25
CA GLY A 140 -13.64 -6.69 18.84
C GLY A 140 -13.80 -6.65 17.32
N TRP A 141 -12.77 -6.14 16.63
CA TRP A 141 -12.73 -6.05 15.17
C TRP A 141 -12.89 -7.42 14.51
N MET A 142 -12.09 -8.40 14.94
CA MET A 142 -12.15 -9.76 14.38
C MET A 142 -13.52 -10.41 14.60
N SER A 143 -14.15 -10.15 15.76
CA SER A 143 -15.47 -10.67 16.06
C SER A 143 -16.56 -10.05 15.19
N GLU A 144 -16.53 -8.72 15.02
CA GLU A 144 -17.55 -7.97 14.28
C GLU A 144 -17.47 -8.20 12.78
N TRP A 145 -16.24 -8.19 12.23
CA TRP A 145 -16.00 -8.24 10.78
C TRP A 145 -15.61 -9.63 10.27
N HIS A 146 -15.58 -10.65 11.14
CA HIS A 146 -15.22 -12.02 10.81
C HIS A 146 -13.87 -12.13 10.08
N THR A 147 -12.88 -11.35 10.54
CA THR A 147 -11.52 -11.38 10.02
C THR A 147 -10.60 -12.20 10.92
N ASP A 148 -9.54 -12.78 10.35
CA ASP A 148 -8.55 -13.56 11.10
C ASP A 148 -7.50 -12.68 11.80
N ILE A 149 -7.49 -11.38 11.50
CA ILE A 149 -6.51 -10.43 11.98
C ILE A 149 -7.16 -9.06 12.21
N GLY A 150 -6.77 -8.40 13.29
CA GLY A 150 -7.20 -7.05 13.58
C GLY A 150 -6.22 -5.99 13.09
N PRO A 151 -6.65 -4.70 13.05
CA PRO A 151 -5.86 -3.60 12.51
C PRO A 151 -4.49 -3.39 13.16
N PHE A 152 -4.37 -3.50 14.49
CA PHE A 152 -3.10 -3.31 15.18
C PHE A 152 -2.11 -4.43 14.86
N LYS A 153 -2.59 -5.66 14.82
CA LYS A 153 -1.76 -6.80 14.42
C LYS A 153 -1.31 -6.67 12.96
N LEU A 154 -2.19 -6.20 12.08
CA LEU A 154 -1.85 -5.97 10.68
C LEU A 154 -0.81 -4.84 10.53
N MET A 155 -0.90 -3.76 11.31
CA MET A 155 0.11 -2.71 11.34
C MET A 155 1.49 -3.25 11.77
N ASP A 156 1.54 -4.13 12.78
CA ASP A 156 2.79 -4.79 13.20
C ASP A 156 3.40 -5.65 12.09
N LEU A 157 2.58 -6.35 11.31
CA LEU A 157 3.03 -7.16 10.17
C LEU A 157 3.62 -6.31 9.05
N ILE A 158 3.00 -5.17 8.74
CA ILE A 158 3.48 -4.22 7.72
C ILE A 158 4.78 -3.55 8.19
N GLY A 159 4.87 -3.27 9.47
CA GLY A 159 5.97 -2.56 10.12
C GLY A 159 5.61 -1.12 10.46
N LEU A 160 5.76 -0.79 11.74
CA LEU A 160 5.27 0.48 12.28
C LEU A 160 6.04 1.71 11.79
N ASP A 161 7.31 1.57 11.43
CA ASP A 161 8.08 2.61 10.74
C ASP A 161 7.55 2.88 9.32
N THR A 162 7.15 1.83 8.60
CA THR A 162 6.49 1.96 7.29
C THR A 162 5.15 2.69 7.45
N ILE A 163 4.33 2.30 8.43
CA ILE A 163 3.07 2.97 8.74
C ILE A 163 3.31 4.45 9.06
N LEU A 164 4.29 4.77 9.91
CA LEU A 164 4.61 6.14 10.28
C LEU A 164 5.02 6.98 9.05
N ASN A 165 5.86 6.43 8.17
CA ASN A 165 6.28 7.09 6.95
C ASN A 165 5.11 7.36 5.98
N ILE A 166 4.18 6.40 5.86
CA ILE A 166 2.96 6.56 5.07
C ILE A 166 2.12 7.73 5.62
N GLU A 167 1.85 7.75 6.94
CA GLU A 167 1.06 8.83 7.54
C GLU A 167 1.72 10.20 7.36
N TYR A 168 3.04 10.29 7.51
CA TYR A 168 3.77 11.53 7.21
C TYR A 168 3.70 11.93 5.74
N SER A 169 3.71 10.99 4.80
CA SER A 169 3.57 11.31 3.38
C SER A 169 2.22 11.97 3.06
N TYR A 170 1.17 11.55 3.75
CA TYR A 170 -0.15 12.17 3.61
C TYR A 170 -0.21 13.53 4.31
N PHE A 171 0.31 13.63 5.53
CA PHE A 171 0.40 14.90 6.24
C PHE A 171 1.17 15.96 5.45
N ASN A 172 2.32 15.61 4.91
CA ASN A 172 3.14 16.52 4.10
C ASN A 172 2.44 16.95 2.80
N ALA A 173 1.62 16.06 2.22
CA ALA A 173 0.88 16.36 1.00
C ALA A 173 -0.37 17.23 1.26
N SER A 174 -1.06 17.02 2.38
CA SER A 174 -2.29 17.77 2.72
C SER A 174 -2.02 19.08 3.46
N GLY A 175 -0.99 19.11 4.30
CA GLY A 175 -0.75 20.19 5.27
C GLY A 175 -1.82 20.25 6.38
N ASP A 176 -2.73 19.30 6.45
CA ASP A 176 -3.79 19.25 7.44
C ASP A 176 -3.30 18.59 8.73
N GLU A 177 -3.32 19.31 9.85
CA GLU A 177 -2.93 18.78 11.17
C GLU A 177 -3.74 17.54 11.58
N SER A 178 -4.94 17.36 11.05
CA SER A 178 -5.73 16.16 11.29
C SER A 178 -5.10 14.90 10.68
N ASP A 179 -4.20 15.06 9.70
CA ASP A 179 -3.45 13.98 9.06
C ASP A 179 -2.13 13.66 9.75
N ARG A 180 -1.69 14.51 10.68
CA ARG A 180 -0.47 14.25 11.45
C ARG A 180 -0.62 12.97 12.28
N PRO A 181 0.36 12.06 12.25
CA PRO A 181 0.36 10.91 13.15
C PRO A 181 0.42 11.35 14.62
N PRO A 182 -0.22 10.60 15.54
CA PRO A 182 -0.15 10.92 16.96
C PRO A 182 1.28 10.93 17.50
N LYS A 183 1.65 11.90 18.32
CA LYS A 183 2.97 11.98 18.95
C LYS A 183 3.34 10.73 19.76
N ALA A 184 2.36 10.10 20.39
CA ALA A 184 2.55 8.84 21.10
C ALA A 184 3.04 7.74 20.14
N PHE A 185 2.52 7.70 18.91
CA PHE A 185 2.94 6.73 17.91
C PHE A 185 4.34 7.04 17.37
N GLU A 186 4.66 8.30 17.16
CA GLU A 186 6.03 8.72 16.77
C GLU A 186 7.06 8.27 17.81
N SER A 187 6.78 8.51 19.09
CA SER A 187 7.65 8.09 20.19
C SER A 187 7.77 6.57 20.28
N PHE A 188 6.66 5.87 20.14
CA PHE A 188 6.60 4.40 20.18
C PHE A 188 7.48 3.76 19.08
N VAL A 189 7.43 4.28 17.86
CA VAL A 189 8.29 3.83 16.75
C VAL A 189 9.75 4.22 17.00
N LYS A 190 10.02 5.43 17.48
CA LYS A 190 11.38 5.90 17.80
C LYS A 190 12.06 5.04 18.87
N ASP A 191 11.30 4.50 19.81
CA ASP A 191 11.77 3.60 20.86
C ASP A 191 12.10 2.18 20.36
N GLY A 192 12.00 1.94 19.04
CA GLY A 192 12.38 0.68 18.38
C GLY A 192 11.25 -0.34 18.28
N ASN A 193 10.00 0.04 18.61
CA ASN A 193 8.84 -0.81 18.42
C ASN A 193 8.41 -0.77 16.95
N LEU A 194 9.00 -1.65 16.13
CA LEU A 194 8.77 -1.64 14.68
C LEU A 194 7.86 -2.79 14.20
N GLY A 195 7.24 -3.50 15.12
CA GLY A 195 6.39 -4.66 14.85
C GLY A 195 7.18 -5.94 14.66
N MET A 196 6.69 -6.82 13.77
CA MET A 196 7.24 -8.16 13.59
C MET A 196 8.74 -8.16 13.25
N LYS A 197 9.23 -7.20 12.49
CA LYS A 197 10.66 -7.13 12.08
C LYS A 197 11.65 -6.95 13.22
N THR A 198 11.22 -6.41 14.36
CA THR A 198 12.06 -6.26 15.58
C THR A 198 11.61 -7.15 16.73
N GLY A 199 10.55 -7.94 16.54
CA GLY A 199 9.96 -8.76 17.59
C GLY A 199 9.02 -8.00 18.54
N ASN A 200 8.98 -6.68 18.46
CA ASN A 200 8.19 -5.80 19.32
C ASN A 200 7.44 -4.73 18.49
N GLY A 201 6.17 -4.55 18.79
CA GLY A 201 5.26 -3.56 18.26
C GLY A 201 4.09 -3.36 19.20
N PHE A 202 2.89 -3.24 18.69
CA PHE A 202 1.67 -3.30 19.50
C PHE A 202 1.50 -4.66 20.19
N TYR A 203 2.15 -5.67 19.63
CA TYR A 203 2.30 -7.00 20.20
C TYR A 203 3.78 -7.36 20.31
N SER A 204 4.11 -8.36 21.12
CA SER A 204 5.45 -8.88 21.31
C SER A 204 5.54 -10.39 21.05
N GLY A 205 6.76 -10.92 21.01
CA GLY A 205 6.98 -12.36 20.89
C GLY A 205 6.87 -12.88 19.45
N TYR A 206 7.09 -12.02 18.45
CA TYR A 206 7.23 -12.44 17.07
C TYR A 206 8.50 -13.26 16.87
N ASP A 207 8.41 -14.36 16.13
CA ASP A 207 9.58 -15.08 15.67
C ASP A 207 10.26 -14.31 14.52
N THR A 208 11.37 -13.66 14.83
CA THR A 208 12.15 -12.87 13.87
C THR A 208 13.10 -13.73 13.03
N GLN A 209 13.23 -15.03 13.34
CA GLN A 209 14.22 -15.92 12.71
C GLN A 209 13.63 -16.85 11.64
N GLY A 210 12.32 -17.02 11.60
CA GLY A 210 11.64 -17.91 10.66
C GLY A 210 10.96 -17.14 9.55
N GLY A 211 11.45 -17.22 8.31
CA GLY A 211 10.87 -16.61 7.11
C GLY A 211 9.47 -17.11 6.72
N ASN A 212 8.73 -17.71 7.63
CA ASN A 212 7.32 -18.06 7.50
C ASN A 212 6.50 -17.15 8.41
N LEU A 213 5.59 -16.40 7.82
CA LEU A 213 4.53 -15.63 8.48
C LEU A 213 3.57 -16.58 9.24
N THR A 214 4.03 -17.24 10.26
CA THR A 214 3.13 -17.89 11.21
C THR A 214 2.50 -16.79 12.06
N VAL A 215 1.24 -16.51 11.78
CA VAL A 215 0.38 -15.70 12.66
C VAL A 215 0.49 -16.32 14.06
N GLY A 216 1.29 -15.67 14.93
CA GLY A 216 1.44 -16.13 16.31
C GLY A 216 0.05 -16.22 16.94
N LYS A 217 -0.30 -17.41 17.41
CA LYS A 217 -1.52 -17.60 18.20
C LYS A 217 -1.45 -16.64 19.38
N MET A 218 -2.52 -15.85 19.58
CA MET A 218 -2.65 -15.02 20.78
C MET A 218 -2.39 -15.91 22.01
N ASN A 219 -1.36 -15.58 22.77
CA ASN A 219 -1.16 -16.19 24.07
C ASN A 219 -2.37 -15.82 24.95
N LYS A 220 -3.06 -16.82 25.48
CA LYS A 220 -4.19 -16.68 26.41
C LYS A 220 -3.73 -16.18 27.81
N GLY A 221 -2.76 -15.28 27.87
CA GLY A 221 -2.09 -14.89 29.10
C GLY A 221 -2.05 -13.41 29.46
N ASP A 222 -2.46 -12.51 28.53
CA ASP A 222 -2.48 -11.07 28.82
C ASP A 222 -3.93 -10.58 28.93
N ALA A 223 -4.64 -11.03 29.98
CA ALA A 223 -5.90 -10.49 30.43
C ALA A 223 -5.67 -9.65 31.70
#